data_2e668006584abd01a863ba29f3086b3a
#
_entry.id   2e668006584abd01a863ba29f3086b3a
#
_cell.length_a   1.000
_cell.length_b   1.000
_cell.length_c   1.000
_cell.angle_alpha   90.00
_cell.angle_beta   90.00
_cell.angle_gamma   90.00
#
_symmetry.space_group_name_H-M   'P 1'
#
loop_
_entity.id
_entity.type
_entity.pdbx_description
1 polymer ?
#
loop_
_entity_poly.entity_id
_entity_poly.type
_entity_poly.pdbx_seq_one_letter_code
_entity_poly.pdbx_strand_id
1 'polypeptide(L)'
;PDHSILSEAVTVADRHPDMLTILVTKDINMRMKARALGIPVEDYFTDKVTDFVPFSENETVYEGIDPELIDRLYATPEGVEADLFGLPKRPEPNACFILKSHRNSVPARYVPFTERFHRVDKGAAVGLGIRPRNVEQSFAFEVLNDPEVKLVGITGRAGTGKTLLALASALRQMDDYKQILLARPIVALANKDIGYLPGSGKDKVAPYMQPLFDNLNVIRAQLAPGS
;
A
#
# COMPACT_ATOMS: atom_id res chain seq x y z
N PRO A 1 -27.43 18.35 -9.11
CA PRO A 1 -26.31 17.61 -9.71
C PRO A 1 -26.81 16.57 -10.70
N ASP A 2 -27.71 15.63 -10.33
CA ASP A 2 -28.16 14.51 -11.19
C ASP A 2 -28.81 14.98 -12.49
N HIS A 3 -29.71 15.94 -12.41
CA HIS A 3 -30.41 16.48 -13.60
C HIS A 3 -29.44 17.16 -14.57
N SER A 4 -28.37 17.77 -14.08
CA SER A 4 -27.35 18.39 -14.92
C SER A 4 -26.57 17.33 -15.71
N ILE A 5 -26.18 16.22 -15.05
CA ILE A 5 -25.47 15.09 -15.69
C ILE A 5 -26.37 14.44 -16.76
N LEU A 6 -27.64 14.21 -16.43
CA LEU A 6 -28.59 13.62 -17.38
C LEU A 6 -28.86 14.53 -18.58
N SER A 7 -29.01 15.84 -18.35
CA SER A 7 -29.18 16.83 -19.41
C SER A 7 -27.96 16.88 -20.36
N GLU A 8 -26.76 16.80 -19.80
CA GLU A 8 -25.52 16.74 -20.58
C GLU A 8 -25.44 15.46 -21.41
N ALA A 9 -25.81 14.31 -20.82
CA ALA A 9 -25.82 13.03 -21.51
C ALA A 9 -26.78 13.03 -22.71
N VAL A 10 -28.00 13.61 -22.54
CA VAL A 10 -28.95 13.81 -23.65
C VAL A 10 -28.36 14.70 -24.72
N THR A 11 -27.77 15.83 -24.32
CA THR A 11 -27.18 16.79 -25.25
C THR A 11 -26.04 16.16 -26.08
N VAL A 12 -25.21 15.33 -25.45
CA VAL A 12 -24.13 14.59 -26.13
C VAL A 12 -24.70 13.58 -27.13
N ALA A 13 -25.73 12.83 -26.73
CA ALA A 13 -26.40 11.89 -27.63
C ALA A 13 -27.03 12.58 -28.86
N ASP A 14 -27.68 13.72 -28.67
CA ASP A 14 -28.29 14.49 -29.74
C ASP A 14 -27.25 15.11 -30.70
N ARG A 15 -26.10 15.52 -30.18
CA ARG A 15 -25.01 16.10 -30.99
C ARG A 15 -24.23 15.06 -31.80
N HIS A 16 -24.24 13.81 -31.36
CA HIS A 16 -23.49 12.73 -31.96
C HIS A 16 -24.38 11.50 -32.23
N PRO A 17 -25.38 11.62 -33.13
CA PRO A 17 -26.35 10.55 -33.41
C PRO A 17 -25.74 9.31 -34.05
N ASP A 18 -24.56 9.43 -34.61
CA ASP A 18 -23.74 8.36 -35.18
C ASP A 18 -22.93 7.56 -34.14
N MET A 19 -22.89 8.04 -32.91
CA MET A 19 -22.18 7.40 -31.81
C MET A 19 -23.12 6.89 -30.72
N LEU A 20 -22.83 5.72 -30.15
CA LEU A 20 -23.55 5.21 -29.00
C LEU A 20 -23.10 5.93 -27.73
N THR A 21 -23.99 6.75 -27.17
CA THR A 21 -23.75 7.41 -25.88
C THR A 21 -24.24 6.51 -24.75
N ILE A 22 -23.37 6.10 -23.82
CA ILE A 22 -23.68 5.27 -22.65
C ILE A 22 -23.36 6.03 -21.39
N LEU A 23 -24.31 6.15 -20.48
CA LEU A 23 -24.07 6.69 -19.13
C LEU A 23 -23.62 5.58 -18.19
N VAL A 24 -22.42 5.67 -17.65
CA VAL A 24 -21.90 4.71 -16.67
C VAL A 24 -21.97 5.29 -15.28
N THR A 25 -22.74 4.66 -14.38
CA THR A 25 -22.91 5.16 -12.99
C THR A 25 -23.31 4.05 -12.03
N LYS A 26 -22.83 4.15 -10.77
CA LYS A 26 -23.28 3.29 -9.65
C LYS A 26 -24.62 3.70 -9.05
N ASP A 27 -25.04 4.94 -9.23
CA ASP A 27 -26.27 5.45 -8.66
C ASP A 27 -27.49 4.82 -9.35
N ILE A 28 -28.23 4.02 -8.57
CA ILE A 28 -29.41 3.30 -9.06
C ILE A 28 -30.49 4.29 -9.52
N ASN A 29 -30.70 5.39 -8.80
CA ASN A 29 -31.70 6.39 -9.14
C ASN A 29 -31.34 7.10 -10.44
N MET A 30 -30.05 7.41 -10.64
CA MET A 30 -29.57 8.00 -11.88
C MET A 30 -29.74 7.03 -13.07
N ARG A 31 -29.44 5.73 -12.88
CA ARG A 31 -29.70 4.71 -13.91
C ARG A 31 -31.18 4.59 -14.28
N MET A 32 -32.08 4.63 -13.29
CA MET A 32 -33.52 4.58 -13.56
C MET A 32 -33.99 5.81 -14.35
N LYS A 33 -33.53 7.01 -13.96
CA LYS A 33 -33.84 8.27 -14.66
C LYS A 33 -33.28 8.26 -16.10
N ALA A 34 -32.04 7.81 -16.30
CA ALA A 34 -31.44 7.71 -17.63
C ALA A 34 -32.22 6.77 -18.56
N ARG A 35 -32.63 5.60 -18.04
CA ARG A 35 -33.48 4.65 -18.80
C ARG A 35 -34.82 5.26 -19.19
N ALA A 36 -35.44 6.02 -18.29
CA ALA A 36 -36.69 6.73 -18.56
C ALA A 36 -36.56 7.80 -19.65
N LEU A 37 -35.35 8.35 -19.83
CA LEU A 37 -35.00 9.30 -20.90
C LEU A 37 -34.51 8.62 -22.19
N GLY A 38 -34.49 7.28 -22.25
CA GLY A 38 -34.02 6.52 -23.41
C GLY A 38 -32.50 6.48 -23.58
N ILE A 39 -31.74 6.92 -22.57
CA ILE A 39 -30.27 6.86 -22.61
C ILE A 39 -29.81 5.49 -22.17
N PRO A 40 -28.99 4.78 -22.96
CA PRO A 40 -28.30 3.57 -22.55
C PRO A 40 -27.48 3.80 -21.29
N VAL A 41 -27.60 2.89 -20.33
CA VAL A 41 -26.93 3.06 -19.03
C VAL A 41 -26.39 1.73 -18.52
N GLU A 42 -25.17 1.77 -18.00
CA GLU A 42 -24.45 0.64 -17.43
C GLU A 42 -24.04 0.92 -15.97
N ASP A 43 -23.85 -0.17 -15.22
CA ASP A 43 -23.23 -0.11 -13.90
C ASP A 43 -21.72 -0.06 -14.04
N TYR A 44 -21.05 0.62 -13.11
CA TYR A 44 -19.60 0.62 -13.05
C TYR A 44 -19.10 -0.59 -12.25
N PHE A 45 -18.60 -1.61 -12.95
CA PHE A 45 -18.19 -2.89 -12.35
C PHE A 45 -16.70 -3.01 -12.04
N THR A 46 -15.85 -2.17 -12.65
CA THR A 46 -14.39 -2.32 -12.59
C THR A 46 -13.77 -2.05 -11.21
N ASP A 47 -14.56 -1.57 -10.26
CA ASP A 47 -14.12 -1.38 -8.88
C ASP A 47 -14.47 -2.55 -7.96
N LYS A 48 -15.13 -3.58 -8.47
CA LYS A 48 -15.40 -4.81 -7.73
C LYS A 48 -14.32 -5.82 -8.07
N VAL A 49 -13.58 -6.24 -7.06
CA VAL A 49 -12.73 -7.42 -7.16
C VAL A 49 -13.65 -8.63 -7.25
N THR A 50 -13.85 -9.16 -8.45
CA THR A 50 -14.69 -10.35 -8.70
C THR A 50 -13.97 -11.64 -8.32
N ASP A 51 -12.65 -11.65 -8.46
CA ASP A 51 -11.79 -12.77 -8.11
C ASP A 51 -10.86 -12.35 -6.97
N PHE A 52 -11.27 -12.65 -5.76
CA PHE A 52 -10.37 -12.58 -4.62
C PHE A 52 -9.41 -13.77 -4.72
N VAL A 53 -8.26 -13.57 -5.37
CA VAL A 53 -7.13 -14.47 -5.17
C VAL A 53 -6.62 -14.16 -3.77
N PRO A 54 -6.76 -15.08 -2.78
CA PRO A 54 -6.13 -14.88 -1.49
C PRO A 54 -4.65 -14.57 -1.78
N PHE A 55 -4.11 -13.53 -1.16
CA PHE A 55 -2.66 -13.37 -1.14
C PHE A 55 -2.14 -14.73 -0.67
N SER A 56 -1.50 -15.47 -1.58
CA SER A 56 -0.95 -16.77 -1.24
C SER A 56 -0.11 -16.56 0.02
N GLU A 57 -0.28 -17.42 1.01
CA GLU A 57 0.70 -17.56 2.07
C GLU A 57 2.00 -17.97 1.37
N ASN A 58 2.72 -16.99 0.84
CA ASN A 58 4.03 -17.24 0.27
C ASN A 58 4.86 -17.78 1.42
N GLU A 59 5.44 -18.94 1.21
CA GLU A 59 6.41 -19.47 2.15
C GLU A 59 7.45 -18.37 2.40
N THR A 60 7.38 -17.75 3.57
CA THR A 60 8.30 -16.69 3.96
C THR A 60 9.62 -17.25 4.47
N VAL A 61 9.74 -18.58 4.59
CA VAL A 61 10.93 -19.27 5.10
C VAL A 61 11.33 -20.36 4.13
N TYR A 62 12.57 -20.29 3.63
CA TYR A 62 13.21 -21.37 2.89
C TYR A 62 14.25 -22.04 3.78
N GLU A 63 14.06 -23.32 4.04
CA GLU A 63 14.97 -24.13 4.83
C GLU A 63 15.93 -24.95 3.94
N GLY A 64 17.01 -25.47 4.53
CA GLY A 64 17.97 -26.28 3.81
C GLY A 64 18.94 -25.52 2.91
N ILE A 65 19.04 -24.21 3.08
CA ILE A 65 20.00 -23.38 2.34
C ILE A 65 21.43 -23.69 2.78
N ASP A 66 22.37 -23.67 1.83
CA ASP A 66 23.78 -23.84 2.11
C ASP A 66 24.27 -22.71 3.06
N PRO A 67 24.89 -23.05 4.19
CA PRO A 67 25.45 -22.06 5.11
C PRO A 67 26.44 -21.09 4.46
N GLU A 68 27.21 -21.53 3.48
CA GLU A 68 28.17 -20.67 2.77
C GLU A 68 27.48 -19.56 1.97
N LEU A 69 26.31 -19.84 1.39
CA LEU A 69 25.53 -18.82 0.69
C LEU A 69 24.96 -17.79 1.66
N ILE A 70 24.56 -18.20 2.86
CA ILE A 70 24.12 -17.28 3.90
C ILE A 70 25.29 -16.41 4.37
N ASP A 71 26.47 -17.01 4.61
CA ASP A 71 27.66 -16.26 5.00
C ASP A 71 28.07 -15.27 3.90
N ARG A 72 27.95 -15.64 2.62
CA ARG A 72 28.16 -14.73 1.48
C ARG A 72 27.19 -13.56 1.49
N LEU A 73 25.91 -13.77 1.81
CA LEU A 73 24.92 -12.67 1.92
C LEU A 73 25.27 -11.69 3.05
N TYR A 74 25.90 -12.15 4.12
CA TYR A 74 26.40 -11.27 5.17
C TYR A 74 27.64 -10.47 4.73
N ALA A 75 28.48 -11.07 3.89
CA ALA A 75 29.75 -10.48 3.45
C ALA A 75 29.62 -9.58 2.21
N THR A 76 28.55 -9.74 1.41
CA THR A 76 28.40 -9.09 0.09
C THR A 76 27.23 -8.10 0.08
N PRO A 77 27.49 -6.79 0.23
CA PRO A 77 26.45 -5.77 0.21
C PRO A 77 25.65 -5.75 -1.11
N GLU A 78 26.29 -6.07 -2.23
CA GLU A 78 25.69 -6.11 -3.57
C GLU A 78 24.77 -7.31 -3.77
N GLY A 79 24.59 -8.14 -2.75
CA GLY A 79 23.75 -9.32 -2.77
C GLY A 79 24.40 -10.53 -3.48
N VAL A 80 23.71 -11.66 -3.44
CA VAL A 80 24.12 -12.95 -4.02
C VAL A 80 23.09 -13.37 -5.05
N GLU A 81 23.54 -13.94 -6.18
CA GLU A 81 22.69 -14.40 -7.28
C GLU A 81 21.66 -15.42 -6.77
N ALA A 82 20.39 -15.18 -7.12
CA ALA A 82 19.27 -15.97 -6.59
C ALA A 82 19.30 -17.43 -7.05
N ASP A 83 19.79 -17.70 -8.25
CA ASP A 83 19.86 -19.05 -8.82
C ASP A 83 20.77 -20.00 -8.03
N LEU A 84 21.77 -19.46 -7.33
CA LEU A 84 22.68 -20.25 -6.50
C LEU A 84 21.98 -20.89 -5.30
N PHE A 85 20.84 -20.35 -4.88
CA PHE A 85 20.09 -20.86 -3.72
C PHE A 85 19.22 -22.08 -4.03
N GLY A 86 19.09 -22.47 -5.30
CA GLY A 86 18.37 -23.68 -5.72
C GLY A 86 16.90 -23.69 -5.29
N LEU A 87 16.23 -22.52 -5.24
CA LEU A 87 14.85 -22.44 -4.84
C LEU A 87 13.94 -23.16 -5.84
N PRO A 88 12.86 -23.81 -5.39
CA PRO A 88 11.99 -24.61 -6.24
C PRO A 88 11.23 -23.77 -7.29
N LYS A 89 11.08 -22.48 -7.04
CA LYS A 89 10.45 -21.52 -7.93
C LYS A 89 11.22 -20.21 -7.89
N ARG A 90 11.31 -19.53 -9.04
CA ARG A 90 11.85 -18.16 -9.09
C ARG A 90 11.02 -17.26 -8.19
N PRO A 91 11.64 -16.46 -7.31
CA PRO A 91 10.94 -15.55 -6.42
C PRO A 91 10.15 -14.49 -7.20
N GLU A 92 9.01 -14.10 -6.66
CA GLU A 92 8.29 -12.95 -7.17
C GLU A 92 9.10 -11.66 -6.97
N PRO A 93 8.97 -10.66 -7.84
CA PRO A 93 9.65 -9.38 -7.69
C PRO A 93 9.44 -8.77 -6.30
N ASN A 94 10.53 -8.37 -5.66
CA ASN A 94 10.55 -7.78 -4.32
C ASN A 94 10.10 -8.72 -3.18
N ALA A 95 9.95 -10.01 -3.44
CA ALA A 95 9.61 -10.95 -2.40
C ALA A 95 10.68 -11.01 -1.30
N CYS A 96 10.24 -11.09 -0.06
CA CYS A 96 11.08 -11.14 1.12
C CYS A 96 10.98 -12.49 1.80
N PHE A 97 12.13 -13.05 2.21
CA PHE A 97 12.24 -14.38 2.76
C PHE A 97 13.17 -14.42 3.97
N ILE A 98 13.02 -15.44 4.79
CA ILE A 98 14.02 -15.89 5.73
C ILE A 98 14.70 -17.11 5.09
N LEU A 99 15.94 -16.95 4.68
CA LEU A 99 16.77 -18.05 4.18
C LEU A 99 17.45 -18.69 5.38
N LYS A 100 17.25 -20.01 5.56
CA LYS A 100 17.67 -20.73 6.76
C LYS A 100 18.49 -21.97 6.42
N SER A 101 19.65 -22.07 7.03
CA SER A 101 20.45 -23.29 7.06
C SER A 101 20.28 -24.01 8.40
N HIS A 102 20.98 -25.12 8.58
CA HIS A 102 21.08 -25.81 9.85
C HIS A 102 21.85 -24.99 10.93
N ARG A 103 22.67 -24.02 10.52
CA ARG A 103 23.56 -23.25 11.40
C ARG A 103 23.12 -21.80 11.60
N ASN A 104 22.63 -21.16 10.57
CA ASN A 104 22.34 -19.73 10.56
C ASN A 104 21.10 -19.41 9.71
N SER A 105 20.64 -18.17 9.79
CA SER A 105 19.56 -17.67 8.95
C SER A 105 19.76 -16.19 8.63
N VAL A 106 19.23 -15.77 7.50
CA VAL A 106 19.28 -14.38 7.06
C VAL A 106 17.94 -13.94 6.45
N PRO A 107 17.38 -12.79 6.86
CA PRO A 107 16.30 -12.19 6.11
C PRO A 107 16.86 -11.57 4.84
N ALA A 108 16.23 -11.85 3.71
CA ALA A 108 16.67 -11.40 2.41
C ALA A 108 15.48 -10.96 1.56
N ARG A 109 15.73 -10.04 0.64
CA ARG A 109 14.80 -9.59 -0.39
C ARG A 109 15.35 -9.94 -1.76
N TYR A 110 14.51 -10.47 -2.62
CA TYR A 110 14.82 -10.64 -4.03
C TYR A 110 14.66 -9.33 -4.79
N VAL A 111 15.74 -8.85 -5.39
CA VAL A 111 15.75 -7.64 -6.20
C VAL A 111 15.71 -8.04 -7.69
N PRO A 112 14.59 -7.77 -8.39
CA PRO A 112 14.36 -8.30 -9.74
C PRO A 112 15.35 -7.75 -10.79
N PHE A 113 15.80 -6.52 -10.63
CA PHE A 113 16.72 -5.86 -11.56
C PHE A 113 18.10 -6.51 -11.61
N THR A 114 18.60 -6.98 -10.47
CA THR A 114 19.92 -7.62 -10.34
C THR A 114 19.82 -9.14 -10.30
N GLU A 115 18.61 -9.68 -10.18
CA GLU A 115 18.33 -11.11 -9.98
C GLU A 115 19.06 -11.69 -8.75
N ARG A 116 19.22 -10.86 -7.71
CA ARG A 116 19.97 -11.19 -6.51
C ARG A 116 19.11 -11.12 -5.26
N PHE A 117 19.51 -11.89 -4.26
CA PHE A 117 19.08 -11.70 -2.89
C PHE A 117 19.97 -10.67 -2.22
N HIS A 118 19.36 -9.66 -1.64
CA HIS A 118 20.01 -8.70 -0.76
C HIS A 118 19.61 -8.97 0.68
N ARG A 119 20.55 -8.89 1.59
CA ARG A 119 20.30 -9.03 3.02
C ARG A 119 19.44 -7.86 3.51
N VAL A 120 18.38 -8.16 4.27
CA VAL A 120 17.58 -7.17 4.97
C VAL A 120 18.11 -7.02 6.39
N ASP A 121 18.44 -5.79 6.78
CA ASP A 121 18.97 -5.52 8.12
C ASP A 121 17.84 -5.46 9.15
N LYS A 122 17.88 -6.37 10.14
CA LYS A 122 16.88 -6.40 11.23
C LYS A 122 17.00 -5.24 12.21
N GLY A 123 18.15 -4.57 12.25
CA GLY A 123 18.49 -3.57 13.28
C GLY A 123 18.68 -2.16 12.76
N ALA A 124 18.67 -1.98 11.43
CA ALA A 124 18.82 -0.66 10.85
C ALA A 124 17.74 0.27 11.41
N ALA A 125 18.17 1.33 12.06
CA ALA A 125 17.27 2.40 12.42
C ALA A 125 16.68 2.95 11.11
N VAL A 126 15.39 2.79 10.94
CA VAL A 126 14.69 3.14 9.70
C VAL A 126 14.59 4.65 9.49
N GLY A 127 15.42 5.39 10.17
CA GLY A 127 15.32 6.85 10.24
C GLY A 127 14.30 7.29 11.28
N LEU A 128 14.44 8.52 11.75
CA LEU A 128 13.53 9.11 12.73
C LEU A 128 13.39 8.30 14.04
N GLY A 129 14.42 7.49 14.42
CA GLY A 129 14.42 6.70 15.65
C GLY A 129 13.51 5.48 15.67
N ILE A 130 12.69 5.25 14.63
CA ILE A 130 11.81 4.07 14.56
C ILE A 130 12.65 2.85 14.17
N ARG A 131 12.48 1.76 14.94
CA ARG A 131 13.13 0.48 14.69
C ARG A 131 12.08 -0.62 14.47
N PRO A 132 12.31 -1.54 13.52
CA PRO A 132 11.45 -2.71 13.36
C PRO A 132 11.46 -3.55 14.64
N ARG A 133 10.31 -4.07 15.03
CA ARG A 133 10.15 -4.96 16.18
C ARG A 133 10.19 -6.44 15.81
N ASN A 134 9.97 -6.73 14.54
CA ASN A 134 9.99 -8.08 13.96
C ASN A 134 10.49 -8.04 12.52
N VAL A 135 10.67 -9.21 11.92
CA VAL A 135 11.22 -9.34 10.57
C VAL A 135 10.28 -8.81 9.50
N GLU A 136 8.97 -8.95 9.68
CA GLU A 136 7.95 -8.46 8.76
C GLU A 136 7.98 -6.93 8.67
N GLN A 137 8.19 -6.26 9.80
CA GLN A 137 8.39 -4.81 9.81
C GLN A 137 9.71 -4.41 9.13
N SER A 138 10.78 -5.21 9.27
CA SER A 138 12.03 -4.98 8.54
C SER A 138 11.82 -5.10 7.03
N PHE A 139 11.07 -6.11 6.58
CA PHE A 139 10.71 -6.28 5.18
C PHE A 139 9.87 -5.10 4.66
N ALA A 140 8.87 -4.67 5.43
CA ALA A 140 8.06 -3.52 5.07
C ALA A 140 8.92 -2.26 4.89
N PHE A 141 9.85 -2.01 5.79
CA PHE A 141 10.74 -0.86 5.69
C PHE A 141 11.70 -0.94 4.52
N GLU A 142 12.24 -2.12 4.24
CA GLU A 142 13.11 -2.37 3.09
C GLU A 142 12.43 -1.97 1.79
N VAL A 143 11.18 -2.42 1.61
CA VAL A 143 10.41 -2.15 0.40
C VAL A 143 9.90 -0.71 0.34
N LEU A 144 9.44 -0.14 1.47
CA LEU A 144 8.95 1.24 1.55
C LEU A 144 10.03 2.29 1.29
N ASN A 145 11.29 1.99 1.58
CA ASN A 145 12.39 2.92 1.40
C ASN A 145 13.14 2.72 0.06
N ASP A 146 12.73 1.76 -0.76
CA ASP A 146 13.30 1.57 -2.08
C ASP A 146 12.63 2.50 -3.09
N PRO A 147 13.35 3.47 -3.69
CA PRO A 147 12.80 4.41 -4.66
C PRO A 147 12.31 3.74 -5.96
N GLU A 148 12.77 2.53 -6.26
CA GLU A 148 12.31 1.79 -7.44
C GLU A 148 10.94 1.15 -7.23
N VAL A 149 10.49 0.96 -5.98
CA VAL A 149 9.18 0.40 -5.66
C VAL A 149 8.16 1.52 -5.55
N LYS A 150 7.37 1.73 -6.58
CA LYS A 150 6.46 2.89 -6.70
C LYS A 150 5.12 2.70 -5.96
N LEU A 151 4.73 1.48 -5.64
CA LEU A 151 3.48 1.17 -4.94
C LEU A 151 3.69 0.04 -3.93
N VAL A 152 3.35 0.30 -2.68
CA VAL A 152 3.43 -0.70 -1.59
C VAL A 152 2.10 -0.81 -0.88
N GLY A 153 1.53 -2.00 -0.88
CA GLY A 153 0.35 -2.33 -0.08
C GLY A 153 0.73 -2.98 1.24
N ILE A 154 0.28 -2.44 2.37
CA ILE A 154 0.54 -3.01 3.70
C ILE A 154 -0.75 -3.54 4.30
N THR A 155 -0.82 -4.85 4.51
CA THR A 155 -1.95 -5.53 5.15
C THR A 155 -1.55 -6.07 6.51
N GLY A 156 -2.51 -6.39 7.35
CA GLY A 156 -2.27 -6.97 8.66
C GLY A 156 -3.31 -6.55 9.71
N ARG A 157 -3.27 -7.16 10.88
CA ARG A 157 -4.20 -6.89 11.99
C ARG A 157 -4.07 -5.46 12.51
N ALA A 158 -5.10 -4.98 13.21
CA ALA A 158 -5.05 -3.69 13.89
C ALA A 158 -3.90 -3.68 14.94
N GLY A 159 -3.26 -2.53 15.12
CA GLY A 159 -2.16 -2.39 16.09
C GLY A 159 -0.79 -2.93 15.65
N THR A 160 -0.63 -3.45 14.44
CA THR A 160 0.66 -3.99 13.95
C THR A 160 1.63 -2.92 13.44
N GLY A 161 1.30 -1.64 13.57
CA GLY A 161 2.20 -0.52 13.23
C GLY A 161 2.19 -0.09 11.76
N LYS A 162 1.27 -0.60 10.91
CA LYS A 162 1.24 -0.29 9.46
C LYS A 162 1.33 1.21 9.15
N THR A 163 0.47 2.00 9.78
CA THR A 163 0.43 3.46 9.57
C THR A 163 1.70 4.14 10.08
N LEU A 164 2.24 3.67 11.21
CA LEU A 164 3.50 4.18 11.77
C LEU A 164 4.67 3.92 10.80
N LEU A 165 4.77 2.70 10.26
CA LEU A 165 5.81 2.32 9.31
C LEU A 165 5.74 3.16 8.03
N ALA A 166 4.54 3.24 7.42
CA ALA A 166 4.34 4.04 6.22
C ALA A 166 4.69 5.52 6.43
N LEU A 167 4.27 6.09 7.57
CA LEU A 167 4.52 7.49 7.89
C LEU A 167 6.01 7.75 8.17
N ALA A 168 6.68 6.87 8.92
CA ALA A 168 8.11 6.98 9.20
C ALA A 168 8.94 6.88 7.91
N SER A 169 8.61 5.96 7.01
CA SER A 169 9.26 5.85 5.70
C SER A 169 9.03 7.06 4.82
N ALA A 170 7.80 7.59 4.78
CA ALA A 170 7.48 8.79 4.02
C ALA A 170 8.25 10.03 4.54
N LEU A 171 8.31 10.20 5.85
CA LEU A 171 9.06 11.31 6.48
C LEU A 171 10.57 11.19 6.27
N ARG A 172 11.09 9.96 6.26
CA ARG A 172 12.52 9.73 5.96
C ARG A 172 12.91 10.21 4.55
N GLN A 173 11.99 10.07 3.60
CA GLN A 173 12.20 10.43 2.20
C GLN A 173 11.72 11.86 1.89
N MET A 174 11.43 12.67 2.90
CA MET A 174 10.83 13.99 2.73
C MET A 174 11.70 14.93 1.87
N ASP A 175 13.02 14.79 1.91
CA ASP A 175 13.95 15.61 1.15
C ASP A 175 13.97 15.24 -0.34
N ASP A 176 13.56 14.03 -0.69
CA ASP A 176 13.51 13.54 -2.08
C ASP A 176 12.19 13.92 -2.79
N TYR A 177 11.17 14.37 -2.04
CA TYR A 177 9.84 14.67 -2.56
C TYR A 177 9.37 16.08 -2.19
N LYS A 178 8.59 16.70 -3.08
CA LYS A 178 8.03 18.05 -2.84
C LYS A 178 7.01 18.08 -1.69
N GLN A 179 6.28 17.00 -1.49
CA GLN A 179 5.20 16.91 -0.49
C GLN A 179 4.82 15.47 -0.19
N ILE A 180 4.28 15.25 1.00
CA ILE A 180 3.64 14.01 1.41
C ILE A 180 2.13 14.24 1.39
N LEU A 181 1.41 13.46 0.60
CA LEU A 181 -0.05 13.48 0.56
C LEU A 181 -0.61 12.36 1.44
N LEU A 182 -1.46 12.72 2.39
CA LEU A 182 -2.13 11.79 3.29
C LEU A 182 -3.61 11.74 2.95
N ALA A 183 -4.09 10.56 2.55
CA ALA A 183 -5.49 10.32 2.29
C ALA A 183 -6.03 9.26 3.24
N ARG A 184 -7.16 9.52 3.87
CA ARG A 184 -7.86 8.54 4.72
C ARG A 184 -9.32 8.49 4.31
N PRO A 185 -9.85 7.31 3.93
CA PRO A 185 -11.28 7.18 3.70
C PRO A 185 -12.03 7.40 5.02
N ILE A 186 -13.05 8.23 4.96
CA ILE A 186 -13.95 8.48 6.09
C ILE A 186 -15.16 7.58 5.90
N VAL A 187 -15.22 6.51 6.69
CA VAL A 187 -16.41 5.67 6.77
C VAL A 187 -17.28 6.23 7.89
N ALA A 188 -18.43 6.79 7.53
CA ALA A 188 -19.40 7.26 8.51
C ALA A 188 -19.89 6.07 9.35
N LEU A 189 -19.41 5.96 10.59
CA LEU A 189 -19.93 5.01 11.57
C LEU A 189 -21.37 5.44 11.87
N ALA A 190 -22.36 4.67 11.43
CA ALA A 190 -23.79 4.87 11.65
C ALA A 190 -24.58 5.67 10.60
N ASN A 191 -24.33 5.51 9.31
CA ASN A 191 -25.16 6.09 8.23
C ASN A 191 -25.46 7.61 8.34
N LYS A 192 -24.64 8.35 9.09
CA LYS A 192 -24.77 9.81 9.16
C LYS A 192 -23.70 10.42 8.28
N ASP A 193 -24.11 11.09 7.23
CA ASP A 193 -23.22 11.88 6.40
C ASP A 193 -22.45 12.92 7.25
N ILE A 194 -21.18 13.11 6.95
CA ILE A 194 -20.30 14.10 7.60
C ILE A 194 -20.95 15.49 7.57
N GLY A 195 -21.83 15.74 6.59
CA GLY A 195 -22.60 16.97 6.48
C GLY A 195 -23.44 17.33 7.71
N TYR A 196 -23.91 16.33 8.47
CA TYR A 196 -24.73 16.54 9.68
C TYR A 196 -23.94 16.80 10.96
N LEU A 197 -22.61 16.66 10.95
CA LEU A 197 -21.80 16.97 12.13
C LEU A 197 -21.72 18.49 12.32
N PRO A 198 -21.85 19.02 13.55
CA PRO A 198 -21.66 20.43 13.84
C PRO A 198 -20.19 20.84 13.70
N GLY A 199 -19.93 22.09 13.30
CA GLY A 199 -18.59 22.64 13.17
C GLY A 199 -18.12 22.90 11.73
N SER A 200 -16.95 23.50 11.60
CA SER A 200 -16.29 23.74 10.31
C SER A 200 -15.83 22.44 9.66
N GLY A 201 -15.54 22.46 8.37
CA GLY A 201 -15.01 21.27 7.67
C GLY A 201 -13.76 20.67 8.33
N LYS A 202 -12.91 21.52 8.92
CA LYS A 202 -11.72 21.07 9.68
C LYS A 202 -12.10 20.37 10.97
N ASP A 203 -13.06 20.88 11.72
CA ASP A 203 -13.51 20.29 12.99
C ASP A 203 -14.18 18.92 12.76
N LYS A 204 -14.86 18.77 11.63
CA LYS A 204 -15.50 17.50 11.23
C LYS A 204 -14.50 16.41 10.86
N VAL A 205 -13.36 16.77 10.31
CA VAL A 205 -12.31 15.84 9.86
C VAL A 205 -11.31 15.50 10.97
N ALA A 206 -11.11 16.40 11.93
CA ALA A 206 -10.12 16.26 12.98
C ALA A 206 -10.15 14.92 13.74
N PRO A 207 -11.32 14.39 14.18
CA PRO A 207 -11.37 13.09 14.87
C PRO A 207 -10.88 11.92 14.02
N TYR A 208 -11.07 11.98 12.71
CA TYR A 208 -10.61 10.93 11.79
C TYR A 208 -9.12 10.98 11.53
N MET A 209 -8.51 12.15 11.72
CA MET A 209 -7.07 12.36 11.57
C MET A 209 -6.29 12.09 12.86
N GLN A 210 -6.97 11.97 14.02
CA GLN A 210 -6.32 11.77 15.31
C GLN A 210 -5.32 10.60 15.34
N PRO A 211 -5.62 9.40 14.82
CA PRO A 211 -4.67 8.29 14.81
C PRO A 211 -3.39 8.58 13.99
N LEU A 212 -3.46 9.51 13.04
CA LEU A 212 -2.29 9.95 12.29
C LEU A 212 -1.41 10.87 13.17
N PHE A 213 -2.03 11.84 13.87
CA PHE A 213 -1.32 12.71 14.78
C PHE A 213 -0.67 11.92 15.94
N ASP A 214 -1.33 10.88 16.42
CA ASP A 214 -0.78 10.00 17.46
C ASP A 214 0.50 9.29 16.95
N ASN A 215 0.52 8.79 15.72
CA ASN A 215 1.72 8.21 15.11
C ASN A 215 2.83 9.26 14.92
N LEU A 216 2.49 10.50 14.50
CA LEU A 216 3.46 11.59 14.40
C LEU A 216 4.07 11.93 15.76
N ASN A 217 3.27 11.94 16.81
CA ASN A 217 3.76 12.18 18.17
C ASN A 217 4.71 11.06 18.63
N VAL A 218 4.43 9.80 18.30
CA VAL A 218 5.34 8.68 18.56
C VAL A 218 6.69 8.89 17.85
N ILE A 219 6.67 9.24 16.56
CA ILE A 219 7.88 9.51 15.78
C ILE A 219 8.64 10.68 16.39
N ARG A 220 7.96 11.77 16.73
CA ARG A 220 8.56 12.96 17.32
C ARG A 220 9.22 12.68 18.69
N ALA A 221 8.59 11.82 19.49
CA ALA A 221 9.16 11.42 20.78
C ALA A 221 10.46 10.64 20.63
N GLN A 222 10.62 9.85 19.56
CA GLN A 222 11.87 9.12 19.28
C GLN A 222 13.00 10.02 18.76
N LEU A 223 12.67 11.22 18.26
CA LEU A 223 13.64 12.20 17.79
C LEU A 223 14.10 13.15 18.89
N ALA A 224 13.47 13.15 20.06
CA ALA A 224 13.82 14.04 21.15
C ALA A 224 15.22 13.68 21.70
N PRO A 225 16.10 14.66 21.97
CA PRO A 225 17.41 14.42 22.57
C PRO A 225 17.22 13.78 23.95
N GLY A 226 17.66 12.55 24.13
CA GLY A 226 17.66 11.87 25.44
C GLY A 226 16.67 10.67 25.55
N SER A 227 16.08 10.20 24.48
CA SER A 227 15.29 8.95 24.47
C SER A 227 16.12 7.75 24.04
#